data_a4bfe83827b114ef031af0c741ac8e32
#
_entry.id   a4bfe83827b114ef031af0c741ac8e32
#
_cell.length_a   1.000
_cell.length_b   1.000
_cell.length_c   1.000
_cell.angle_alpha   90.00
_cell.angle_beta   90.00
_cell.angle_gamma   90.00
#
_symmetry.space_group_name_H-M   'P 1'
#
loop_
_entity.id
_entity.type
_entity.pdbx_description
1 polymer ?
#
loop_
_entity_poly.entity_id
_entity_poly.type
_entity_poly.pdbx_seq_one_letter_code
_entity_poly.pdbx_strand_id
1 'polypeptide(L)'
;MAQLRIALAQIDTCVGDLEANTRAVVEWSRRASDAGADVVVFPEMTVTGYPIEDLALRASFRRGAEAALIRTASELVAAGLGDLAVLVGTVGEK
;
A
#
# COMPACT_ATOMS: atom_id res chain seq x y z
N MET A 1 -20.20 -3.03 -22.60
CA MET A 1 -18.76 -3.34 -22.63
C MET A 1 -18.11 -2.91 -21.30
N ALA A 2 -17.41 -3.82 -20.67
CA ALA A 2 -16.75 -3.51 -19.41
C ALA A 2 -15.54 -2.60 -19.64
N GLN A 3 -15.37 -1.61 -18.80
CA GLN A 3 -14.20 -0.73 -18.79
C GLN A 3 -13.45 -0.96 -17.49
N LEU A 4 -12.13 -1.03 -17.59
CA LEU A 4 -11.25 -1.12 -16.43
C LEU A 4 -10.57 0.24 -16.23
N ARG A 5 -10.81 0.88 -15.10
CA ARG A 5 -10.17 2.15 -14.75
C ARG A 5 -9.06 1.89 -13.75
N ILE A 6 -7.86 2.29 -14.12
CA ILE A 6 -6.67 2.10 -13.30
C ILE A 6 -6.17 3.46 -12.83
N ALA A 7 -6.02 3.61 -11.53
CA ALA A 7 -5.41 4.80 -10.94
C ALA A 7 -3.95 4.51 -10.60
N LEU A 8 -3.05 5.39 -10.99
CA LEU A 8 -1.63 5.30 -10.64
C LEU A 8 -1.38 6.30 -9.52
N ALA A 9 -1.18 5.80 -8.31
CA ALA A 9 -0.94 6.65 -7.15
C ALA A 9 0.56 6.90 -7.01
N GLN A 10 1.03 8.00 -7.59
CA GLN A 10 2.43 8.38 -7.55
C GLN A 10 2.68 9.25 -6.32
N ILE A 11 2.96 8.59 -5.22
CA ILE A 11 3.14 9.25 -3.93
C ILE A 11 4.53 8.99 -3.39
N ASP A 12 4.99 9.90 -2.53
CA ASP A 12 6.23 9.72 -1.79
C ASP A 12 5.90 9.09 -0.44
N THR A 13 6.65 8.06 -0.07
CA THR A 13 6.51 7.41 1.22
C THR A 13 7.78 7.58 2.02
N CYS A 14 7.67 7.46 3.34
CA CYS A 14 8.78 7.65 4.24
C CYS A 14 9.45 6.33 4.57
N VAL A 15 10.76 6.22 4.32
CA VAL A 15 11.50 4.99 4.61
C VAL A 15 11.39 4.65 6.09
N GLY A 16 10.94 3.43 6.38
CA GLY A 16 10.83 2.93 7.73
C GLY A 16 9.59 3.38 8.50
N ASP A 17 8.80 4.33 7.98
CA ASP A 17 7.58 4.78 8.65
C ASP A 17 6.39 3.95 8.16
N LEU A 18 6.29 2.73 8.67
CA LEU A 18 5.26 1.79 8.23
C LEU A 18 3.85 2.31 8.47
N GLU A 19 3.63 2.97 9.61
CA GLU A 19 2.31 3.46 9.97
C GLU A 19 1.84 4.58 9.04
N ALA A 20 2.70 5.56 8.77
CA ALA A 20 2.37 6.65 7.87
C ALA A 20 2.17 6.14 6.45
N ASN A 21 3.00 5.20 6.01
CA ASN A 21 2.91 4.65 4.66
C ASN A 21 1.61 3.86 4.46
N THR A 22 1.18 3.09 5.46
CA THR A 22 -0.08 2.35 5.37
C THR A 22 -1.29 3.29 5.38
N ARG A 23 -1.23 4.37 6.18
CA ARG A 23 -2.30 5.37 6.14
C ARG A 23 -2.40 6.03 4.76
N ALA A 24 -1.26 6.29 4.13
CA ALA A 24 -1.24 6.85 2.78
C ALA A 24 -1.89 5.91 1.77
N VAL A 25 -1.64 4.61 1.88
CA VAL A 25 -2.27 3.62 1.00
C VAL A 25 -3.79 3.68 1.12
N VAL A 26 -4.31 3.71 2.35
CA VAL A 26 -5.76 3.76 2.58
C VAL A 26 -6.36 5.06 2.05
N GLU A 27 -5.73 6.20 2.34
CA GLU A 27 -6.23 7.51 1.91
C GLU A 27 -6.26 7.65 0.40
N TRP A 28 -5.18 7.28 -0.28
CA TRP A 28 -5.12 7.40 -1.74
C TRP A 28 -5.99 6.35 -2.43
N SER A 29 -6.19 5.18 -1.81
CA SER A 29 -7.14 4.19 -2.31
C SER A 29 -8.57 4.73 -2.25
N ARG A 30 -8.92 5.46 -1.18
CA ARG A 30 -10.22 6.10 -1.07
C ARG A 30 -10.41 7.13 -2.18
N ARG A 31 -9.40 7.97 -2.44
CA ARG A 31 -9.47 8.96 -3.51
C ARG A 31 -9.62 8.30 -4.88
N ALA A 32 -8.91 7.21 -5.11
CA ALA A 32 -9.02 6.46 -6.36
C ALA A 32 -10.43 5.88 -6.53
N SER A 33 -10.99 5.31 -5.47
CA SER A 33 -12.34 4.76 -5.49
C SER A 33 -13.36 5.85 -5.78
N ASP A 34 -13.23 7.02 -5.14
CA ASP A 34 -14.14 8.14 -5.35
C ASP A 34 -14.06 8.67 -6.79
N ALA A 35 -12.91 8.51 -7.43
CA ALA A 35 -12.73 8.89 -8.83
C ALA A 35 -13.20 7.81 -9.81
N GLY A 36 -13.72 6.70 -9.31
CA GLY A 36 -14.27 5.62 -10.14
C GLY A 36 -13.27 4.57 -10.58
N ALA A 37 -12.11 4.49 -9.92
CA ALA A 37 -11.11 3.48 -10.27
C ALA A 37 -11.54 2.08 -9.82
N ASP A 38 -11.19 1.09 -10.61
CA ASP A 38 -11.38 -0.32 -10.28
C ASP A 38 -10.11 -0.92 -9.66
N VAL A 39 -8.97 -0.36 -10.03
CA VAL A 39 -7.65 -0.79 -9.55
C VAL A 39 -6.84 0.45 -9.22
N VAL A 40 -6.13 0.44 -8.10
CA VAL A 40 -5.13 1.47 -7.78
C VAL A 40 -3.77 0.81 -7.65
N VAL A 41 -2.76 1.41 -8.29
CA VAL A 41 -1.39 0.90 -8.29
C VAL A 41 -0.50 1.91 -7.60
N PHE A 42 0.21 1.45 -6.57
CA PHE A 42 1.16 2.27 -5.82
C PHE A 42 2.59 2.01 -6.28
N PRO A 43 3.52 2.93 -6.01
CA PRO A 43 4.92 2.71 -6.34
C PRO A 43 5.51 1.49 -5.66
N GLU A 44 6.60 1.00 -6.21
CA GLU A 44 7.37 -0.08 -5.63
C GLU A 44 7.78 0.28 -4.19
N MET A 45 7.68 -0.70 -3.28
CA MET A 45 8.06 -0.54 -1.88
C MET A 45 7.29 0.56 -1.12
N THR A 46 6.03 0.77 -1.48
CA THR A 46 5.21 1.81 -0.84
C THR A 46 5.09 1.63 0.67
N VAL A 47 4.87 0.41 1.14
CA VAL A 47 4.68 0.14 2.57
C VAL A 47 5.93 0.46 3.37
N THR A 48 7.09 0.12 2.85
CA THR A 48 8.37 0.30 3.54
C THR A 48 9.02 1.64 3.27
N GLY A 49 8.64 2.30 2.18
CA GLY A 49 9.35 3.47 1.66
C GLY A 49 10.56 3.05 0.83
N TYR A 50 10.97 3.91 -0.09
CA TYR A 50 12.10 3.63 -0.98
C TYR A 50 13.03 4.84 -0.99
N PRO A 51 14.35 4.63 -0.90
CA PRO A 51 15.09 3.37 -0.82
C PRO A 51 15.08 2.77 0.60
N ILE A 52 14.96 1.45 0.66
CA ILE A 52 14.87 0.71 1.94
C ILE A 52 16.25 0.38 2.53
N GLU A 53 17.26 0.22 1.67
CA GLU A 53 18.65 -0.01 2.06
C GLU A 53 18.82 -1.14 3.10
N ASP A 54 19.55 -0.84 4.19
CA ASP A 54 19.88 -1.86 5.19
C ASP A 54 18.67 -2.35 6.00
N LEU A 55 17.57 -1.62 5.98
CA LEU A 55 16.38 -2.05 6.72
C LEU A 55 15.86 -3.40 6.21
N ALA A 56 16.03 -3.68 4.92
CA ALA A 56 15.60 -4.94 4.34
C ALA A 56 16.30 -6.15 4.96
N LEU A 57 17.48 -5.97 5.56
CA LEU A 57 18.25 -7.03 6.18
C LEU A 57 17.80 -7.34 7.61
N ARG A 58 16.98 -6.48 8.21
CA ARG A 58 16.52 -6.67 9.58
C ARG A 58 15.25 -7.49 9.60
N ALA A 59 15.30 -8.66 10.23
CA ALA A 59 14.15 -9.55 10.32
C ALA A 59 12.96 -8.89 11.01
N SER A 60 13.22 -8.11 12.08
CA SER A 60 12.16 -7.40 12.80
C SER A 60 11.46 -6.38 11.90
N PHE A 61 12.21 -5.69 11.03
CA PHE A 61 11.62 -4.73 10.10
C PHE A 61 10.76 -5.45 9.06
N ARG A 62 11.23 -6.57 8.51
CA ARG A 62 10.45 -7.35 7.55
C ARG A 62 9.15 -7.88 8.16
N ARG A 63 9.20 -8.35 9.41
CA ARG A 63 7.98 -8.78 10.11
C ARG A 63 7.03 -7.62 10.35
N GLY A 64 7.58 -6.45 10.70
CA GLY A 64 6.78 -5.24 10.86
C GLY A 64 6.10 -4.83 9.56
N ALA A 65 6.81 -4.91 8.44
CA ALA A 65 6.26 -4.59 7.13
C ALA A 65 5.14 -5.56 6.75
N GLU A 66 5.31 -6.85 7.04
CA GLU A 66 4.27 -7.84 6.78
C GLU A 66 3.03 -7.59 7.63
N ALA A 67 3.21 -7.29 8.91
CA ALA A 67 2.09 -6.96 9.80
C ALA A 67 1.38 -5.68 9.34
N ALA A 68 2.14 -4.69 8.86
CA ALA A 68 1.57 -3.45 8.33
C ALA A 68 0.74 -3.72 7.07
N LEU A 69 1.19 -4.61 6.21
CA LEU A 69 0.45 -4.98 5.01
C LEU A 69 -0.88 -5.63 5.36
N ILE A 70 -0.88 -6.56 6.33
CA ILE A 70 -2.10 -7.22 6.78
C ILE A 70 -3.06 -6.20 7.39
N ARG A 71 -2.55 -5.28 8.21
CA ARG A 71 -3.36 -4.23 8.81
C ARG A 71 -3.95 -3.31 7.75
N THR A 72 -3.19 -2.99 6.71
CA THR A 72 -3.66 -2.17 5.59
C THR A 72 -4.85 -2.83 4.91
N ALA A 73 -4.79 -4.14 4.66
CA ALA A 73 -5.89 -4.88 4.07
C ALA A 73 -7.15 -4.78 4.93
N SER A 74 -7.00 -4.95 6.26
CA SER A 74 -8.13 -4.83 7.19
C SER A 74 -8.72 -3.43 7.19
N GLU A 75 -7.88 -2.41 7.16
CA GLU A 75 -8.35 -1.02 7.16
C GLU A 75 -9.05 -0.66 5.86
N LEU A 76 -8.62 -1.20 4.72
CA LEU A 76 -9.29 -1.00 3.45
C LEU A 76 -10.70 -1.58 3.48
N VAL A 77 -10.86 -2.77 4.04
CA VAL A 77 -12.20 -3.38 4.19
C VAL A 77 -13.06 -2.54 5.13
N ALA A 78 -12.51 -2.09 6.26
CA ALA A 78 -13.23 -1.27 7.21
C ALA A 78 -13.66 0.07 6.63
N ALA A 79 -12.90 0.61 5.67
CA ALA A 79 -13.22 1.85 4.98
C ALA A 79 -14.23 1.68 3.85
N GLY A 80 -14.72 0.46 3.60
CA GLY A 80 -15.66 0.18 2.52
C GLY A 80 -15.01 0.02 1.16
N LEU A 81 -13.71 -0.24 1.11
CA LEU A 81 -12.94 -0.34 -0.12
C LEU A 81 -12.58 -1.78 -0.50
N GLY A 82 -13.32 -2.75 0.06
CA GLY A 82 -13.03 -4.17 -0.15
C GLY A 82 -13.16 -4.64 -1.61
N ASP A 83 -13.92 -3.91 -2.42
CA ASP A 83 -14.11 -4.26 -3.84
C ASP A 83 -13.07 -3.63 -4.76
N LEU A 84 -12.23 -2.75 -4.22
CA LEU A 84 -11.17 -2.10 -4.98
C LEU A 84 -9.93 -2.98 -4.98
N ALA A 85 -9.36 -3.23 -6.16
CA ALA A 85 -8.09 -3.94 -6.23
C ALA A 85 -6.95 -2.96 -5.96
N VAL A 86 -6.12 -3.27 -4.98
CA VAL A 86 -5.00 -2.41 -4.56
C VAL A 86 -3.70 -3.17 -4.75
N LEU A 87 -2.82 -2.64 -5.60
CA LEU A 87 -1.50 -3.21 -5.85
C LEU A 87 -0.46 -2.35 -5.13
N VAL A 88 0.16 -2.92 -4.13
CA VAL A 88 1.13 -2.20 -3.29
C VAL A 88 2.39 -3.06 -3.11
N GLY A 89 3.55 -2.44 -3.25
CA GLY A 89 4.82 -3.11 -3.06
C GLY A 89 5.30 -3.05 -1.62
N THR A 90 5.90 -4.13 -1.17
CA THR A 90 6.50 -4.22 0.15
C THR A 90 7.63 -5.26 0.14
N VAL A 91 8.32 -5.41 1.27
CA VAL A 91 9.31 -6.45 1.46
C VAL A 91 8.72 -7.57 2.31
N GLY A 92 8.96 -8.80 1.91
CA GLY A 92 8.45 -9.97 2.63
C GLY A 92 9.55 -10.85 3.16
N GLU A 93 9.19 -11.80 4.02
CA GLU A 93 10.08 -12.87 4.45
C GLU A 93 10.07 -13.98 3.43
N LYS A 94 11.22 -14.61 3.29
CA LYS A 94 11.32 -15.81 2.48
C LYS A 94 11.23 -17.05 3.35
#